data_7de587f5a1f5c6cd60aa401fb0d239b7
#
_entry.id   7de587f5a1f5c6cd60aa401fb0d239b7
#
_cell.length_a   1.000
_cell.length_b   1.000
_cell.length_c   1.000
_cell.angle_alpha   90.00
_cell.angle_beta   90.00
_cell.angle_gamma   90.00
#
_symmetry.space_group_name_H-M   'P 1'
#
loop_
_entity.id
_entity.type
_entity.pdbx_description
1 polymer ?
#
loop_
_entity_poly.entity_id
_entity_poly.type
_entity_poly.pdbx_seq_one_letter_code
_entity_poly.pdbx_strand_id
1 'polypeptide(L)'
;MKKSSIVILMATFNGEKYLREQIESILKQTYTDWHLIVRDDGSTDSTLSILKYYQKVYPNKITIIINNGNKHGAKENFFFLSKLALKEKYKYIMYSDQDDIWKINKIAVTLKQLKEVEENGKIPVLVHTDLEVVDSKLNVISSSFIKYSKLDNNDSLSHLLIQNNITGCTMLINRALLLKGLNIKNDEKIIMHDWWFALVAAIYGKVILLNKSTILYRQHGDNVVGAKKINLYSMLKKAFEFNKNRFSLIQTINQASVLVDSYPNLPLEKENIIMGYSQIKNKSKIKRIYFVKHNNILKNSFMRRLGEYIFI
;
A
#
# COMPACT_ATOMS: atom_id res chain seq x y z
N MET A 1 7.04 27.25 14.52
CA MET A 1 8.04 26.26 14.11
C MET A 1 7.84 25.93 12.62
N LYS A 2 8.93 25.69 11.87
CA LYS A 2 8.82 25.25 10.46
C LYS A 2 8.22 23.84 10.44
N LYS A 3 7.15 23.64 9.67
CA LYS A 3 6.49 22.34 9.54
C LYS A 3 7.43 21.33 8.86
N SER A 4 7.48 20.11 9.36
CA SER A 4 8.25 19.01 8.75
C SER A 4 7.79 18.76 7.31
N SER A 5 8.75 18.43 6.44
CA SER A 5 8.45 18.18 5.02
C SER A 5 7.82 16.82 4.80
N ILE A 6 8.13 15.83 5.65
CA ILE A 6 7.62 14.46 5.61
C ILE A 6 6.62 14.24 6.75
N VAL A 7 5.53 13.56 6.44
CA VAL A 7 4.65 12.95 7.43
C VAL A 7 4.69 11.42 7.30
N ILE A 8 4.75 10.76 8.44
CA ILE A 8 4.60 9.31 8.58
C ILE A 8 3.21 9.07 9.15
N LEU A 9 2.40 8.30 8.45
CA LEU A 9 1.03 7.98 8.81
C LEU A 9 0.98 6.55 9.33
N MET A 10 0.60 6.36 10.58
CA MET A 10 0.51 5.05 11.23
C MET A 10 -0.93 4.78 11.67
N ALA A 11 -1.44 3.60 11.37
CA ALA A 11 -2.68 3.09 11.91
C ALA A 11 -2.37 2.05 13.00
N THR A 12 -3.07 2.12 14.15
CA THR A 12 -2.88 1.18 15.26
C THR A 12 -4.20 0.57 15.71
N PHE A 13 -4.16 -0.72 16.05
CA PHE A 13 -5.24 -1.44 16.72
C PHE A 13 -4.66 -2.63 17.48
N ASN A 14 -4.78 -2.64 18.81
CA ASN A 14 -4.27 -3.70 19.71
C ASN A 14 -2.83 -4.10 19.39
N GLY A 15 -1.93 -3.10 19.32
CA GLY A 15 -0.55 -3.25 18.88
C GLY A 15 0.49 -3.27 20.01
N GLU A 16 0.08 -3.38 21.29
CA GLU A 16 0.96 -3.21 22.46
C GLU A 16 2.26 -3.98 22.37
N LYS A 17 2.23 -5.16 21.72
CA LYS A 17 3.35 -6.10 21.69
C LYS A 17 4.56 -5.59 20.91
N TYR A 18 4.34 -4.88 19.80
CA TYR A 18 5.41 -4.51 18.87
C TYR A 18 5.54 -2.99 18.64
N LEU A 19 4.53 -2.22 19.04
CA LEU A 19 4.43 -0.79 18.74
C LEU A 19 5.63 0.02 19.27
N ARG A 20 6.18 -0.33 20.43
CA ARG A 20 7.38 0.34 20.98
C ARG A 20 8.57 0.24 20.04
N GLU A 21 8.86 -0.98 19.57
CA GLU A 21 10.00 -1.23 18.67
C GLU A 21 9.80 -0.49 17.33
N GLN A 22 8.57 -0.47 16.82
CA GLN A 22 8.25 0.26 15.58
C GLN A 22 8.48 1.77 15.75
N ILE A 23 7.95 2.40 16.81
CA ILE A 23 8.14 3.84 17.06
C ILE A 23 9.63 4.16 17.25
N GLU A 24 10.37 3.35 18.02
CA GLU A 24 11.80 3.55 18.23
C GLU A 24 12.61 3.44 16.93
N SER A 25 12.22 2.56 16.01
CA SER A 25 12.86 2.43 14.71
C SER A 25 12.66 3.69 13.85
N ILE A 26 11.52 4.36 13.97
CA ILE A 26 11.22 5.64 13.32
C ILE A 26 12.02 6.77 13.99
N LEU A 27 12.10 6.79 15.31
CA LEU A 27 12.89 7.79 16.06
C LEU A 27 14.39 7.73 15.72
N LYS A 28 14.92 6.56 15.38
CA LYS A 28 16.33 6.32 15.02
C LYS A 28 16.67 6.66 13.56
N GLN A 29 15.71 7.16 12.73
CA GLN A 29 15.97 7.47 11.33
C GLN A 29 17.04 8.56 11.16
N THR A 30 17.95 8.38 10.21
CA THR A 30 19.02 9.34 9.88
C THR A 30 18.49 10.66 9.33
N TYR A 31 17.36 10.61 8.62
CA TYR A 31 16.64 11.81 8.19
C TYR A 31 15.67 12.24 9.29
N THR A 32 15.85 13.45 9.83
CA THR A 32 15.16 13.88 11.06
C THR A 32 13.99 14.83 10.86
N ASP A 33 13.78 15.39 9.65
CA ASP A 33 12.69 16.34 9.36
C ASP A 33 11.38 15.62 8.98
N TRP A 34 10.83 14.86 9.94
CA TRP A 34 9.58 14.14 9.81
C TRP A 34 8.66 14.39 11.01
N HIS A 35 7.37 14.13 10.81
CA HIS A 35 6.33 14.14 11.84
C HIS A 35 5.54 12.83 11.75
N LEU A 36 5.31 12.15 12.87
CA LEU A 36 4.52 10.93 12.97
C LEU A 36 3.10 11.29 13.41
N ILE A 37 2.11 10.94 12.59
CA ILE A 37 0.68 11.03 12.96
C ILE A 37 0.15 9.60 13.07
N VAL A 38 -0.30 9.25 14.28
CA VAL A 38 -0.86 7.95 14.60
C VAL A 38 -2.36 8.07 14.76
N ARG A 39 -3.13 7.20 14.09
CA ARG A 39 -4.56 7.04 14.35
C ARG A 39 -4.81 5.68 14.98
N ASP A 40 -5.29 5.70 16.23
CA ASP A 40 -5.68 4.51 16.96
C ASP A 40 -7.15 4.18 16.67
N ASP A 41 -7.39 2.92 16.29
CA ASP A 41 -8.71 2.43 15.84
C ASP A 41 -9.58 1.87 16.96
N GLY A 42 -9.40 2.37 18.18
CA GLY A 42 -10.15 1.93 19.37
C GLY A 42 -9.50 0.74 20.08
N SER A 43 -8.18 0.79 20.26
CA SER A 43 -7.45 -0.26 21.00
C SER A 43 -7.95 -0.42 22.43
N THR A 44 -8.01 -1.66 22.88
CA THR A 44 -8.45 -2.07 24.24
C THR A 44 -7.29 -2.57 25.12
N ASP A 45 -6.10 -2.74 24.52
CA ASP A 45 -4.87 -3.11 25.20
C ASP A 45 -4.04 -1.86 25.61
N SER A 46 -2.74 -2.03 25.92
CA SER A 46 -1.86 -0.94 26.33
C SER A 46 -1.42 -0.01 25.18
N THR A 47 -1.91 -0.17 23.94
CA THR A 47 -1.51 0.62 22.76
C THR A 47 -1.62 2.12 23.02
N LEU A 48 -2.76 2.61 23.52
CA LEU A 48 -2.97 4.03 23.79
C LEU A 48 -2.03 4.57 24.89
N SER A 49 -1.73 3.78 25.89
CA SER A 49 -0.79 4.17 26.95
C SER A 49 0.62 4.33 26.40
N ILE A 50 1.05 3.42 25.52
CA ILE A 50 2.33 3.49 24.82
C ILE A 50 2.40 4.75 23.96
N LEU A 51 1.38 5.01 23.14
CA LEU A 51 1.33 6.18 22.28
C LEU A 51 1.41 7.49 23.08
N LYS A 52 0.61 7.62 24.15
CA LYS A 52 0.62 8.80 25.02
C LYS A 52 1.97 9.04 25.67
N TYR A 53 2.69 7.97 26.06
CA TYR A 53 4.05 8.08 26.57
C TYR A 53 4.99 8.72 25.53
N TYR A 54 5.03 8.20 24.29
CA TYR A 54 5.88 8.75 23.23
C TYR A 54 5.48 10.16 22.82
N GLN A 55 4.20 10.50 22.79
CA GLN A 55 3.74 11.88 22.51
C GLN A 55 4.22 12.84 23.60
N LYS A 56 4.17 12.43 24.88
CA LYS A 56 4.68 13.25 26.00
C LYS A 56 6.18 13.49 25.90
N VAL A 57 6.95 12.47 25.49
CA VAL A 57 8.42 12.57 25.34
C VAL A 57 8.82 13.37 24.10
N TYR A 58 8.04 13.23 23.00
CA TYR A 58 8.33 13.86 21.71
C TYR A 58 7.14 14.69 21.20
N PRO A 59 6.71 15.75 21.93
CA PRO A 59 5.46 16.47 21.65
C PRO A 59 5.46 17.17 20.28
N ASN A 60 6.63 17.53 19.77
CA ASN A 60 6.79 18.20 18.48
C ASN A 60 6.92 17.23 17.30
N LYS A 61 6.98 15.92 17.57
CA LYS A 61 7.24 14.89 16.56
C LYS A 61 6.08 13.88 16.40
N ILE A 62 5.24 13.74 17.42
CA ILE A 62 4.21 12.70 17.46
C ILE A 62 2.84 13.32 17.77
N THR A 63 1.89 13.08 16.91
CA THR A 63 0.47 13.44 17.11
C THR A 63 -0.37 12.19 17.15
N ILE A 64 -1.27 12.07 18.12
CA ILE A 64 -2.20 10.94 18.26
C ILE A 64 -3.62 11.42 17.96
N ILE A 65 -4.35 10.60 17.22
CA ILE A 65 -5.77 10.78 16.92
C ILE A 65 -6.48 9.50 17.32
N ILE A 66 -7.54 9.61 18.08
CA ILE A 66 -8.37 8.47 18.46
C ILE A 66 -9.54 8.39 17.48
N ASN A 67 -9.78 7.21 16.91
CA ASN A 67 -10.93 6.97 16.06
C ASN A 67 -12.21 6.85 16.92
N ASN A 68 -13.01 7.91 16.95
CA ASN A 68 -14.31 7.92 17.61
C ASN A 68 -15.47 7.77 16.59
N GLY A 69 -15.18 7.46 15.34
CA GLY A 69 -16.18 7.32 14.27
C GLY A 69 -16.65 5.89 14.10
N ASN A 70 -17.57 5.68 13.15
CA ASN A 70 -18.18 4.37 12.86
C ASN A 70 -17.42 3.56 11.79
N LYS A 71 -16.38 4.13 11.16
CA LYS A 71 -15.59 3.46 10.12
C LYS A 71 -14.26 3.01 10.72
N HIS A 72 -14.01 1.72 10.70
CA HIS A 72 -12.84 1.07 11.26
C HIS A 72 -12.04 0.30 10.20
N GLY A 73 -10.84 -0.13 10.56
CA GLY A 73 -9.95 -0.93 9.72
C GLY A 73 -8.88 -0.12 9.01
N ALA A 74 -7.85 -0.82 8.54
CA ALA A 74 -6.64 -0.22 7.98
C ALA A 74 -6.93 0.74 6.82
N LYS A 75 -7.79 0.34 5.86
CA LYS A 75 -8.16 1.19 4.72
C LYS A 75 -8.73 2.54 5.18
N GLU A 76 -9.71 2.52 6.05
CA GLU A 76 -10.39 3.74 6.52
C GLU A 76 -9.43 4.65 7.30
N ASN A 77 -8.57 4.05 8.13
CA ASN A 77 -7.57 4.79 8.90
C ASN A 77 -6.55 5.47 7.98
N PHE A 78 -6.00 4.77 7.00
CA PHE A 78 -5.01 5.35 6.09
C PHE A 78 -5.62 6.40 5.15
N PHE A 79 -6.86 6.25 4.67
CA PHE A 79 -7.53 7.31 3.92
C PHE A 79 -7.83 8.54 4.77
N PHE A 80 -8.27 8.37 6.02
CA PHE A 80 -8.45 9.48 6.94
C PHE A 80 -7.13 10.25 7.16
N LEU A 81 -6.07 9.53 7.48
CA LEU A 81 -4.73 10.11 7.69
C LEU A 81 -4.20 10.79 6.42
N SER A 82 -4.45 10.23 5.25
CA SER A 82 -4.09 10.83 3.97
C SER A 82 -4.83 12.15 3.71
N LYS A 83 -6.13 12.21 3.99
CA LYS A 83 -6.93 13.45 3.90
C LYS A 83 -6.41 14.51 4.87
N LEU A 84 -6.03 14.12 6.09
CA LEU A 84 -5.41 15.02 7.06
C LEU A 84 -4.05 15.54 6.56
N ALA A 85 -3.18 14.66 6.05
CA ALA A 85 -1.88 15.03 5.51
C ALA A 85 -2.01 16.04 4.35
N LEU A 86 -3.04 15.87 3.50
CA LEU A 86 -3.35 16.81 2.44
C LEU A 86 -3.78 18.18 2.98
N LYS A 87 -4.73 18.21 3.94
CA LYS A 87 -5.20 19.43 4.62
C LYS A 87 -4.03 20.17 5.29
N GLU A 88 -3.17 19.42 5.95
CA GLU A 88 -2.01 19.93 6.66
C GLU A 88 -0.82 20.29 5.73
N LYS A 89 -0.96 20.13 4.40
CA LYS A 89 0.00 20.57 3.36
C LYS A 89 1.38 19.91 3.45
N TYR A 90 1.50 18.66 3.93
CA TYR A 90 2.76 17.92 3.85
C TYR A 90 3.20 17.69 2.40
N LYS A 91 4.52 17.67 2.17
CA LYS A 91 5.10 17.49 0.83
C LYS A 91 5.25 16.01 0.48
N TYR A 92 5.62 15.20 1.47
CA TYR A 92 5.92 13.78 1.29
C TYR A 92 5.20 12.97 2.36
N ILE A 93 4.65 11.83 1.98
CA ILE A 93 3.82 11.01 2.83
C ILE A 93 4.37 9.58 2.81
N MET A 94 4.66 9.03 4.00
CA MET A 94 4.99 7.64 4.22
C MET A 94 3.89 6.96 5.02
N TYR A 95 3.74 5.66 4.85
CA TYR A 95 2.80 4.84 5.60
C TYR A 95 3.58 3.85 6.48
N SER A 96 3.04 3.53 7.65
CA SER A 96 3.67 2.63 8.60
C SER A 96 2.62 1.71 9.22
N ASP A 97 2.91 0.42 9.25
CA ASP A 97 2.22 -0.53 10.10
C ASP A 97 2.76 -0.41 11.54
N GLN A 98 2.10 -1.01 12.53
CA GLN A 98 2.42 -0.84 13.95
C GLN A 98 3.44 -1.84 14.49
N ASP A 99 3.86 -2.83 13.69
CA ASP A 99 4.47 -4.08 14.15
C ASP A 99 5.78 -4.45 13.44
N ASP A 100 6.27 -3.57 12.55
CA ASP A 100 7.52 -3.75 11.81
C ASP A 100 8.72 -3.07 12.49
N ILE A 101 9.89 -3.11 11.83
CA ILE A 101 11.05 -2.30 12.18
C ILE A 101 11.62 -1.63 10.94
N TRP A 102 11.71 -0.30 10.93
CA TRP A 102 12.34 0.44 9.85
C TRP A 102 13.87 0.42 9.97
N LYS A 103 14.55 0.09 8.87
CA LYS A 103 16.01 0.23 8.81
C LYS A 103 16.38 1.72 8.86
N ILE A 104 17.48 2.03 9.52
CA ILE A 104 17.89 3.38 9.93
C ILE A 104 17.91 4.44 8.82
N ASN A 105 18.07 4.06 7.58
CA ASN A 105 18.17 4.95 6.42
C ASN A 105 16.94 4.94 5.50
N LYS A 106 15.83 4.29 5.91
CA LYS A 106 14.63 4.12 5.05
C LYS A 106 14.14 5.46 4.49
N ILE A 107 13.93 6.45 5.35
CA ILE A 107 13.43 7.77 4.92
C ILE A 107 14.43 8.42 3.94
N ALA A 108 15.71 8.44 4.27
CA ALA A 108 16.72 9.11 3.46
C ALA A 108 16.84 8.53 2.05
N VAL A 109 16.87 7.19 1.92
CA VAL A 109 17.06 6.54 0.60
C VAL A 109 15.81 6.64 -0.27
N THR A 110 14.60 6.52 0.32
CA THR A 110 13.35 6.65 -0.45
C THR A 110 13.10 8.09 -0.88
N LEU A 111 13.38 9.06 -0.01
CA LEU A 111 13.24 10.48 -0.35
C LEU A 111 14.22 10.91 -1.45
N LYS A 112 15.48 10.43 -1.38
CA LYS A 112 16.46 10.68 -2.44
C LYS A 112 15.92 10.20 -3.79
N GLN A 113 15.48 8.94 -3.87
CA GLN A 113 14.96 8.35 -5.09
C GLN A 113 13.73 9.11 -5.63
N LEU A 114 12.82 9.54 -4.74
CA LEU A 114 11.64 10.27 -5.15
C LEU A 114 12.00 11.63 -5.75
N LYS A 115 12.91 12.38 -5.10
CA LYS A 115 13.35 13.71 -5.56
C LYS A 115 14.03 13.70 -6.93
N GLU A 116 14.69 12.60 -7.30
CA GLU A 116 15.34 12.45 -8.61
C GLU A 116 14.33 12.41 -9.78
N VAL A 117 13.06 12.06 -9.49
CA VAL A 117 12.07 11.77 -10.53
C VAL A 117 10.80 12.63 -10.45
N GLU A 118 10.59 13.42 -9.40
CA GLU A 118 9.32 14.13 -9.15
C GLU A 118 9.15 15.46 -9.91
N GLU A 119 10.17 15.91 -10.67
CA GLU A 119 10.11 17.15 -11.46
C GLU A 119 9.63 18.36 -10.62
N ASN A 120 10.30 18.60 -9.49
CA ASN A 120 9.93 19.63 -8.51
C ASN A 120 8.49 19.48 -7.96
N GLY A 121 8.01 18.27 -7.83
CA GLY A 121 6.68 17.96 -7.29
C GLY A 121 5.53 18.16 -8.28
N LYS A 122 5.81 18.31 -9.57
CA LYS A 122 4.78 18.53 -10.59
C LYS A 122 4.04 17.25 -10.96
N ILE A 123 4.74 16.12 -11.01
CA ILE A 123 4.14 14.84 -11.40
C ILE A 123 3.86 13.97 -10.18
N PRO A 124 2.78 13.14 -10.20
CA PRO A 124 2.52 12.13 -9.19
C PRO A 124 3.63 11.08 -9.16
N VAL A 125 4.24 10.86 -7.99
CA VAL A 125 5.31 9.85 -7.83
C VAL A 125 5.06 9.01 -6.60
N LEU A 126 5.21 7.69 -6.78
CA LEU A 126 5.27 6.68 -5.74
C LEU A 126 6.62 5.97 -5.82
N VAL A 127 7.37 5.97 -4.73
CA VAL A 127 8.55 5.12 -4.54
C VAL A 127 8.20 4.05 -3.52
N HIS A 128 8.51 2.80 -3.80
CA HIS A 128 8.37 1.71 -2.85
C HIS A 128 9.66 0.87 -2.78
N THR A 129 9.78 0.08 -1.72
CA THR A 129 10.97 -0.74 -1.48
C THR A 129 10.58 -2.19 -1.26
N ASP A 130 11.57 -3.08 -1.29
CA ASP A 130 11.41 -4.45 -0.81
C ASP A 130 11.41 -4.50 0.74
N LEU A 131 11.08 -5.65 1.28
CA LEU A 131 11.02 -5.98 2.69
C LEU A 131 11.92 -7.18 2.99
N GLU A 132 12.53 -7.21 4.16
CA GLU A 132 13.15 -8.39 4.73
C GLU A 132 12.13 -9.09 5.64
N VAL A 133 11.77 -10.31 5.34
CA VAL A 133 10.77 -11.08 6.11
C VAL A 133 11.44 -11.67 7.34
N VAL A 134 10.90 -11.37 8.53
CA VAL A 134 11.41 -11.87 9.81
C VAL A 134 10.30 -12.53 10.63
N ASP A 135 10.68 -13.39 11.56
CA ASP A 135 9.74 -13.96 12.54
C ASP A 135 9.44 -12.96 13.69
N SER A 136 8.62 -13.37 14.65
CA SER A 136 8.27 -12.56 15.81
C SER A 136 9.45 -12.17 16.70
N LYS A 137 10.59 -12.86 16.58
CA LYS A 137 11.84 -12.60 17.30
C LYS A 137 12.91 -11.91 16.46
N LEU A 138 12.54 -11.44 15.25
CA LEU A 138 13.41 -10.79 14.27
C LEU A 138 14.45 -11.72 13.61
N ASN A 139 14.31 -13.04 13.69
CA ASN A 139 15.12 -13.95 12.90
C ASN A 139 14.72 -13.88 11.44
N VAL A 140 15.71 -13.76 10.55
CA VAL A 140 15.46 -13.59 9.10
C VAL A 140 14.92 -14.89 8.50
N ILE A 141 13.73 -14.80 7.90
CA ILE A 141 13.10 -15.86 7.12
C ILE A 141 13.48 -15.72 5.64
N SER A 142 13.49 -14.48 5.13
CA SER A 142 13.90 -14.16 3.76
C SER A 142 14.38 -12.72 3.66
N SER A 143 15.48 -12.51 2.93
CA SER A 143 16.02 -11.17 2.66
C SER A 143 15.19 -10.34 1.67
N SER A 144 14.17 -10.95 1.04
CA SER A 144 13.29 -10.30 0.05
C SER A 144 11.88 -10.85 0.13
N PHE A 145 10.91 -9.99 0.37
CA PHE A 145 9.49 -10.32 0.32
C PHE A 145 9.02 -10.61 -1.10
N ILE A 146 9.53 -9.87 -2.07
CA ILE A 146 9.20 -10.06 -3.49
C ILE A 146 9.53 -11.49 -3.92
N LYS A 147 10.75 -11.95 -3.60
CA LYS A 147 11.17 -13.33 -3.90
C LYS A 147 10.38 -14.36 -3.08
N TYR A 148 10.20 -14.10 -1.78
CA TYR A 148 9.49 -15.00 -0.87
C TYR A 148 8.03 -15.22 -1.31
N SER A 149 7.36 -14.17 -1.72
CA SER A 149 5.95 -14.19 -2.16
C SER A 149 5.80 -14.51 -3.66
N LYS A 150 6.91 -14.77 -4.36
CA LYS A 150 6.93 -15.01 -5.82
C LYS A 150 6.17 -13.92 -6.58
N LEU A 151 6.46 -12.68 -6.22
CA LEU A 151 6.03 -11.50 -6.96
C LEU A 151 7.07 -11.20 -8.05
N ASP A 152 6.66 -10.50 -9.10
CA ASP A 152 7.59 -9.90 -10.06
C ASP A 152 7.68 -8.38 -9.80
N ASN A 153 8.64 -7.73 -10.42
CA ASN A 153 8.86 -6.29 -10.31
C ASN A 153 8.04 -5.52 -11.36
N ASN A 154 6.85 -6.02 -11.68
CA ASN A 154 6.00 -5.42 -12.71
C ASN A 154 4.99 -4.47 -12.06
N ASP A 155 5.31 -3.19 -12.04
CA ASP A 155 4.44 -2.12 -11.53
C ASP A 155 3.70 -1.38 -12.66
N SER A 156 3.55 -2.03 -13.85
CA SER A 156 2.77 -1.49 -14.95
C SER A 156 1.28 -1.37 -14.58
N LEU A 157 0.58 -0.41 -15.18
CA LEU A 157 -0.85 -0.23 -15.00
C LEU A 157 -1.64 -1.53 -15.25
N SER A 158 -1.31 -2.25 -16.34
CA SER A 158 -1.97 -3.52 -16.69
C SER A 158 -1.84 -4.55 -15.57
N HIS A 159 -0.68 -4.67 -14.95
CA HIS A 159 -0.46 -5.58 -13.84
C HIS A 159 -1.19 -5.10 -12.58
N LEU A 160 -1.07 -3.81 -12.24
CA LEU A 160 -1.71 -3.21 -11.08
C LEU A 160 -3.25 -3.23 -11.15
N LEU A 161 -3.86 -3.33 -12.33
CA LEU A 161 -5.31 -3.51 -12.44
C LEU A 161 -5.81 -4.82 -11.82
N ILE A 162 -4.96 -5.88 -11.78
CA ILE A 162 -5.39 -7.20 -11.31
C ILE A 162 -4.64 -7.70 -10.08
N GLN A 163 -3.46 -7.16 -9.78
CA GLN A 163 -2.64 -7.57 -8.64
C GLN A 163 -1.81 -6.42 -8.10
N ASN A 164 -1.78 -6.28 -6.77
CA ASN A 164 -0.89 -5.36 -6.08
C ASN A 164 0.44 -6.05 -5.73
N ASN A 165 1.55 -5.42 -6.08
CA ASN A 165 2.90 -5.82 -5.67
C ASN A 165 3.49 -4.87 -4.60
N ILE A 166 2.77 -3.82 -4.24
CA ILE A 166 3.25 -2.73 -3.39
C ILE A 166 2.63 -2.87 -2.01
N THR A 167 3.48 -2.94 -0.99
CA THR A 167 3.04 -2.98 0.41
C THR A 167 3.05 -1.57 0.98
N GLY A 168 1.96 -1.17 1.64
CA GLY A 168 1.75 0.20 2.14
C GLY A 168 2.91 0.75 2.97
N CYS A 169 3.43 -0.03 3.93
CA CYS A 169 4.54 0.38 4.79
C CYS A 169 5.86 0.64 4.04
N THR A 170 5.98 0.21 2.77
CA THR A 170 7.17 0.48 1.94
C THR A 170 7.12 1.81 1.19
N MET A 171 5.92 2.41 1.06
CA MET A 171 5.69 3.55 0.17
C MET A 171 6.18 4.88 0.73
N LEU A 172 6.68 5.70 -0.19
CA LEU A 172 6.77 7.16 -0.08
C LEU A 172 6.07 7.76 -1.29
N ILE A 173 5.14 8.67 -1.07
CA ILE A 173 4.45 9.39 -2.13
C ILE A 173 4.65 10.90 -1.99
N ASN A 174 4.61 11.63 -3.11
CA ASN A 174 4.64 13.08 -3.07
C ASN A 174 3.22 13.68 -2.99
N ARG A 175 3.16 14.98 -2.70
CA ARG A 175 1.91 15.71 -2.59
C ARG A 175 1.08 15.70 -3.89
N ALA A 176 1.72 15.69 -5.06
CA ALA A 176 1.00 15.62 -6.34
C ALA A 176 0.19 14.33 -6.44
N LEU A 177 0.80 13.18 -6.07
CA LEU A 177 0.08 11.91 -6.01
C LEU A 177 -1.01 11.90 -4.94
N LEU A 178 -0.72 12.43 -3.75
CA LEU A 178 -1.71 12.51 -2.66
C LEU A 178 -2.95 13.29 -3.11
N LEU A 179 -2.76 14.48 -3.70
CA LEU A 179 -3.84 15.33 -4.20
C LEU A 179 -4.66 14.61 -5.28
N LYS A 180 -3.98 14.00 -6.25
CA LYS A 180 -4.64 13.29 -7.35
C LYS A 180 -5.39 12.06 -6.82
N GLY A 181 -4.76 11.25 -5.97
CA GLY A 181 -5.31 10.02 -5.43
C GLY A 181 -6.47 10.20 -4.47
N LEU A 182 -6.61 11.38 -3.83
CA LEU A 182 -7.75 11.68 -2.95
C LEU A 182 -8.94 12.32 -3.69
N ASN A 183 -8.84 12.57 -5.00
CA ASN A 183 -9.98 12.99 -5.82
C ASN A 183 -10.85 11.77 -6.19
N ILE A 184 -11.48 11.17 -5.20
CA ILE A 184 -12.27 9.95 -5.30
C ILE A 184 -13.75 10.30 -5.17
N LYS A 185 -14.60 9.82 -6.08
CA LYS A 185 -16.06 9.97 -5.96
C LYS A 185 -16.68 9.01 -4.94
N ASN A 186 -16.22 7.77 -4.91
CA ASN A 186 -16.68 6.75 -3.95
C ASN A 186 -15.53 5.82 -3.57
N ASP A 187 -15.12 5.79 -2.29
CA ASP A 187 -14.01 5.00 -1.78
C ASP A 187 -14.40 3.59 -1.31
N GLU A 188 -15.69 3.25 -1.26
CA GLU A 188 -16.17 1.96 -0.74
C GLU A 188 -15.62 0.76 -1.52
N LYS A 189 -15.54 0.88 -2.86
CA LYS A 189 -15.07 -0.18 -3.75
C LYS A 189 -13.55 -0.22 -3.90
N ILE A 190 -12.82 0.67 -3.26
CA ILE A 190 -11.36 0.63 -3.22
C ILE A 190 -10.93 -0.48 -2.26
N ILE A 191 -9.98 -1.30 -2.67
CA ILE A 191 -9.53 -2.47 -1.92
C ILE A 191 -8.65 -2.02 -0.75
N MET A 192 -7.59 -1.24 -1.05
CA MET A 192 -6.64 -0.74 -0.06
C MET A 192 -5.97 0.54 -0.57
N HIS A 193 -5.53 1.40 0.36
CA HIS A 193 -4.92 2.70 0.04
C HIS A 193 -3.65 2.58 -0.82
N ASP A 194 -2.79 1.63 -0.51
CA ASP A 194 -1.53 1.38 -1.22
C ASP A 194 -1.77 1.02 -2.69
N TRP A 195 -2.66 0.08 -2.94
CA TRP A 195 -3.05 -0.32 -4.28
C TRP A 195 -3.69 0.83 -5.08
N TRP A 196 -4.54 1.59 -4.42
CA TRP A 196 -5.17 2.75 -5.04
C TRP A 196 -4.16 3.82 -5.46
N PHE A 197 -3.25 4.23 -4.57
CA PHE A 197 -2.21 5.21 -4.91
C PHE A 197 -1.26 4.67 -5.99
N ALA A 198 -0.95 3.38 -5.99
CA ALA A 198 -0.16 2.76 -7.05
C ALA A 198 -0.83 2.85 -8.43
N LEU A 199 -2.13 2.55 -8.51
CA LEU A 199 -2.91 2.70 -9.75
C LEU A 199 -2.91 4.15 -10.23
N VAL A 200 -3.16 5.12 -9.35
CA VAL A 200 -3.17 6.53 -9.70
C VAL A 200 -1.78 7.01 -10.16
N ALA A 201 -0.71 6.56 -9.51
CA ALA A 201 0.66 6.85 -9.94
C ALA A 201 0.98 6.24 -11.30
N ALA A 202 0.55 5.00 -11.56
CA ALA A 202 0.73 4.34 -12.86
C ALA A 202 -0.05 5.02 -14.00
N ILE A 203 -1.18 5.68 -13.68
CA ILE A 203 -1.98 6.42 -14.65
C ILE A 203 -1.38 7.79 -14.97
N TYR A 204 -1.02 8.56 -13.94
CA TYR A 204 -0.72 9.99 -14.09
C TYR A 204 0.74 10.37 -13.82
N GLY A 205 1.59 9.42 -13.47
CA GLY A 205 2.95 9.71 -13.08
C GLY A 205 3.88 8.51 -13.14
N LYS A 206 4.63 8.26 -12.05
CA LYS A 206 5.66 7.23 -11.99
C LYS A 206 5.51 6.37 -10.73
N VAL A 207 5.67 5.05 -10.91
CA VAL A 207 5.87 4.06 -9.84
C VAL A 207 7.31 3.58 -9.93
N ILE A 208 8.05 3.64 -8.84
CA ILE A 208 9.49 3.35 -8.81
C ILE A 208 9.78 2.32 -7.71
N LEU A 209 10.26 1.16 -8.09
CA LEU A 209 10.84 0.19 -7.16
C LEU A 209 12.30 0.58 -6.85
N LEU A 210 12.58 0.94 -5.61
CA LEU A 210 13.94 0.98 -5.08
C LEU A 210 14.29 -0.43 -4.60
N ASN A 211 15.13 -1.14 -5.35
CA ASN A 211 15.50 -2.52 -5.06
C ASN A 211 16.39 -2.65 -3.82
N LYS A 212 15.84 -2.29 -2.67
CA LYS A 212 16.47 -2.38 -1.34
C LYS A 212 15.41 -2.76 -0.31
N SER A 213 15.72 -3.70 0.58
CA SER A 213 14.89 -3.98 1.75
C SER A 213 15.14 -2.91 2.82
N THR A 214 14.13 -2.11 3.12
CA THR A 214 14.23 -1.00 4.09
C THR A 214 13.47 -1.24 5.39
N ILE A 215 12.80 -2.38 5.51
CA ILE A 215 11.97 -2.77 6.64
C ILE A 215 12.27 -4.21 7.00
N LEU A 216 12.31 -4.52 8.29
CA LEU A 216 12.14 -5.87 8.81
C LEU A 216 10.64 -6.10 8.99
N TYR A 217 10.05 -6.88 8.07
CA TYR A 217 8.61 -7.15 8.02
C TYR A 217 8.28 -8.36 8.89
N ARG A 218 7.67 -8.09 10.03
CA ARG A 218 7.44 -9.10 11.06
C ARG A 218 6.25 -10.01 10.71
N GLN A 219 6.47 -11.32 10.83
CA GLN A 219 5.43 -12.33 10.67
C GLN A 219 4.99 -12.85 12.04
N HIS A 220 3.72 -12.69 12.34
CA HIS A 220 3.03 -13.24 13.53
C HIS A 220 1.58 -13.56 13.20
N GLY A 221 0.85 -14.20 14.16
CA GLY A 221 -0.51 -14.71 13.89
C GLY A 221 -1.54 -13.63 13.56
N ASP A 222 -1.31 -12.39 13.98
CA ASP A 222 -2.28 -11.29 13.91
C ASP A 222 -2.06 -10.35 12.69
N ASN A 223 -1.14 -10.66 11.77
CA ASN A 223 -0.96 -9.87 10.57
C ASN A 223 -2.22 -9.86 9.70
N VAL A 224 -2.71 -8.68 9.31
CA VAL A 224 -3.86 -8.53 8.38
C VAL A 224 -3.53 -9.14 7.03
N VAL A 225 -2.32 -8.89 6.51
CA VAL A 225 -1.78 -9.49 5.29
C VAL A 225 -0.35 -9.97 5.58
N GLY A 226 -0.21 -11.21 6.03
CA GLY A 226 1.11 -11.79 6.30
C GLY A 226 1.84 -12.28 5.04
N ALA A 227 3.18 -12.31 5.08
CA ALA A 227 4.00 -12.99 4.07
C ALA A 227 3.69 -14.50 4.08
N LYS A 228 3.29 -15.06 2.95
CA LYS A 228 2.98 -16.50 2.83
C LYS A 228 4.01 -17.18 1.95
N LYS A 229 4.74 -18.14 2.51
CA LYS A 229 5.58 -19.02 1.70
C LYS A 229 4.69 -19.81 0.74
N ILE A 230 4.88 -19.59 -0.55
CA ILE A 230 4.08 -20.26 -1.58
C ILE A 230 4.78 -21.57 -1.94
N ASN A 231 4.26 -22.69 -1.44
CA ASN A 231 4.62 -24.03 -1.90
C ASN A 231 3.54 -24.58 -2.85
N LEU A 232 3.85 -25.67 -3.55
CA LEU A 232 2.95 -26.27 -4.54
C LEU A 232 1.60 -26.68 -3.92
N TYR A 233 1.61 -27.25 -2.72
CA TYR A 233 0.40 -27.65 -1.99
C TYR A 233 -0.48 -26.45 -1.63
N SER A 234 0.11 -25.37 -1.11
CA SER A 234 -0.64 -24.14 -0.80
C SER A 234 -1.18 -23.45 -2.05
N MET A 235 -0.51 -23.59 -3.19
CA MET A 235 -1.00 -23.07 -4.47
C MET A 235 -2.20 -23.89 -4.98
N LEU A 236 -2.14 -25.22 -4.91
CA LEU A 236 -3.25 -26.09 -5.26
C LEU A 236 -4.47 -25.81 -4.36
N LYS A 237 -4.29 -25.77 -3.02
CA LYS A 237 -5.36 -25.43 -2.08
C LYS A 237 -6.01 -24.08 -2.41
N LYS A 238 -5.23 -23.05 -2.72
CA LYS A 238 -5.73 -21.73 -3.13
C LYS A 238 -6.42 -21.74 -4.48
N ALA A 239 -5.99 -22.55 -5.44
CA ALA A 239 -6.68 -22.66 -6.73
C ALA A 239 -8.10 -23.22 -6.56
N PHE A 240 -8.34 -24.06 -5.54
CA PHE A 240 -9.65 -24.61 -5.20
C PHE A 240 -10.49 -23.71 -4.26
N GLU A 241 -9.96 -22.60 -3.73
CA GLU A 241 -10.76 -21.57 -3.03
C GLU A 241 -11.59 -20.73 -4.03
N PHE A 242 -12.51 -21.40 -4.72
CA PHE A 242 -13.28 -20.87 -5.86
C PHE A 242 -13.96 -19.53 -5.55
N ASN A 243 -14.70 -19.46 -4.46
CA ASN A 243 -15.45 -18.26 -4.08
C ASN A 243 -14.52 -17.08 -3.74
N LYS A 244 -13.39 -17.32 -3.10
CA LYS A 244 -12.42 -16.30 -2.69
C LYS A 244 -11.69 -15.69 -3.89
N ASN A 245 -11.29 -16.53 -4.85
CA ASN A 245 -10.63 -16.09 -6.08
C ASN A 245 -11.58 -15.27 -6.96
N ARG A 246 -12.83 -15.73 -7.11
CA ARG A 246 -13.89 -14.99 -7.83
C ARG A 246 -14.18 -13.65 -7.15
N PHE A 247 -14.30 -13.62 -5.83
CA PHE A 247 -14.54 -12.39 -5.08
C PHE A 247 -13.39 -11.39 -5.26
N SER A 248 -12.14 -11.83 -5.12
CA SER A 248 -10.96 -11.00 -5.35
C SER A 248 -10.94 -10.37 -6.75
N LEU A 249 -11.29 -11.14 -7.78
CA LEU A 249 -11.36 -10.63 -9.14
C LEU A 249 -12.48 -9.59 -9.31
N ILE A 250 -13.64 -9.82 -8.69
CA ILE A 250 -14.76 -8.86 -8.70
C ILE A 250 -14.32 -7.54 -8.03
N GLN A 251 -13.59 -7.60 -6.95
CA GLN A 251 -13.06 -6.42 -6.28
C GLN A 251 -12.13 -5.60 -7.19
N THR A 252 -11.23 -6.24 -7.94
CA THR A 252 -10.33 -5.51 -8.85
C THR A 252 -11.09 -4.83 -10.00
N ILE A 253 -12.11 -5.50 -10.55
CA ILE A 253 -12.98 -4.91 -11.58
C ILE A 253 -13.78 -3.72 -11.02
N ASN A 254 -14.31 -3.86 -9.81
CA ASN A 254 -15.02 -2.77 -9.14
C ASN A 254 -14.07 -1.58 -8.83
N GLN A 255 -12.84 -1.84 -8.41
CA GLN A 255 -11.83 -0.80 -8.20
C GLN A 255 -11.48 -0.08 -9.52
N ALA A 256 -11.41 -0.80 -10.65
CA ALA A 256 -11.24 -0.18 -11.96
C ALA A 256 -12.43 0.71 -12.35
N SER A 257 -13.67 0.36 -11.97
CA SER A 257 -14.81 1.25 -12.19
C SER A 257 -14.71 2.55 -11.39
N VAL A 258 -14.15 2.51 -10.17
CA VAL A 258 -13.91 3.74 -9.39
C VAL A 258 -12.91 4.67 -10.09
N LEU A 259 -11.91 4.13 -10.79
CA LEU A 259 -10.99 4.95 -11.60
C LEU A 259 -11.74 5.69 -12.71
N VAL A 260 -12.60 4.98 -13.45
CA VAL A 260 -13.41 5.59 -14.52
C VAL A 260 -14.33 6.69 -13.96
N ASP A 261 -15.02 6.40 -12.86
CA ASP A 261 -15.96 7.33 -12.23
C ASP A 261 -15.26 8.57 -11.64
N SER A 262 -14.06 8.40 -11.08
CA SER A 262 -13.32 9.48 -10.41
C SER A 262 -12.50 10.33 -11.39
N TYR A 263 -12.14 9.79 -12.54
CA TYR A 263 -11.26 10.45 -13.52
C TYR A 263 -11.90 10.45 -14.91
N PRO A 264 -12.82 11.39 -15.21
CA PRO A 264 -13.52 11.45 -16.49
C PRO A 264 -12.59 11.73 -17.69
N ASN A 265 -11.40 12.29 -17.44
CA ASN A 265 -10.39 12.61 -18.46
C ASN A 265 -9.14 11.74 -18.22
N LEU A 266 -9.24 10.44 -18.44
CA LEU A 266 -8.10 9.53 -18.42
C LEU A 266 -7.17 9.81 -19.61
N PRO A 267 -5.83 9.60 -19.50
CA PRO A 267 -4.94 9.64 -20.64
C PRO A 267 -5.39 8.62 -21.70
N LEU A 268 -5.52 9.06 -22.97
CA LEU A 268 -6.07 8.26 -24.08
C LEU A 268 -5.45 6.86 -24.20
N GLU A 269 -4.13 6.77 -24.04
CA GLU A 269 -3.37 5.51 -24.10
C GLU A 269 -3.74 4.50 -22.99
N LYS A 270 -4.31 4.97 -21.86
CA LYS A 270 -4.66 4.16 -20.68
C LYS A 270 -6.16 3.97 -20.53
N GLU A 271 -6.94 4.85 -21.11
CA GLU A 271 -8.41 4.87 -21.04
C GLU A 271 -9.02 3.55 -21.49
N ASN A 272 -8.65 3.07 -22.69
CA ASN A 272 -9.18 1.83 -23.27
C ASN A 272 -8.94 0.61 -22.39
N ILE A 273 -7.76 0.54 -21.73
CA ILE A 273 -7.41 -0.56 -20.84
C ILE A 273 -8.27 -0.51 -19.57
N ILE A 274 -8.37 0.66 -18.93
CA ILE A 274 -9.11 0.83 -17.67
C ILE A 274 -10.62 0.62 -17.91
N MET A 275 -11.20 1.28 -18.94
CA MET A 275 -12.61 1.12 -19.27
C MET A 275 -12.94 -0.31 -19.70
N GLY A 276 -12.12 -0.89 -20.58
CA GLY A 276 -12.30 -2.26 -21.03
C GLY A 276 -12.25 -3.28 -19.90
N TYR A 277 -11.39 -3.07 -18.88
CA TYR A 277 -11.30 -3.93 -17.71
C TYR A 277 -12.46 -3.69 -16.73
N SER A 278 -12.87 -2.46 -16.48
CA SER A 278 -14.02 -2.15 -15.62
C SER A 278 -15.33 -2.76 -16.12
N GLN A 279 -15.48 -2.86 -17.44
CA GLN A 279 -16.68 -3.41 -18.10
C GLN A 279 -16.49 -4.86 -18.58
N ILE A 280 -15.44 -5.55 -18.16
CA ILE A 280 -15.07 -6.85 -18.71
C ILE A 280 -16.15 -7.90 -18.53
N LYS A 281 -16.96 -7.81 -17.47
CA LYS A 281 -18.09 -8.72 -17.21
C LYS A 281 -19.16 -8.72 -18.30
N ASN A 282 -19.27 -7.64 -19.07
CA ASN A 282 -20.23 -7.49 -20.16
C ASN A 282 -19.81 -8.25 -21.44
N LYS A 283 -18.62 -8.81 -21.46
CA LYS A 283 -18.07 -9.57 -22.60
C LYS A 283 -18.28 -11.08 -22.40
N SER A 284 -18.36 -11.83 -23.52
CA SER A 284 -18.31 -13.30 -23.47
C SER A 284 -16.99 -13.81 -22.91
N LYS A 285 -16.96 -15.02 -22.37
CA LYS A 285 -15.78 -15.63 -21.72
C LYS A 285 -14.53 -15.59 -22.61
N ILE A 286 -14.68 -15.92 -23.89
CA ILE A 286 -13.57 -15.91 -24.86
C ILE A 286 -13.04 -14.48 -25.04
N LYS A 287 -13.92 -13.49 -25.19
CA LYS A 287 -13.53 -12.07 -25.32
C LYS A 287 -12.86 -11.53 -24.05
N ARG A 288 -13.26 -12.00 -22.86
CA ARG A 288 -12.59 -11.64 -21.59
C ARG A 288 -11.15 -12.16 -21.56
N ILE A 289 -10.95 -13.43 -21.86
CA ILE A 289 -9.63 -14.07 -21.89
C ILE A 289 -8.74 -13.38 -22.95
N TYR A 290 -9.28 -13.11 -24.13
CA TYR A 290 -8.55 -12.36 -25.16
C TYR A 290 -8.13 -10.97 -24.66
N PHE A 291 -9.05 -10.22 -24.05
CA PHE A 291 -8.79 -8.87 -23.55
C PHE A 291 -7.67 -8.84 -22.50
N VAL A 292 -7.71 -9.70 -21.48
CA VAL A 292 -6.68 -9.72 -20.44
C VAL A 292 -5.31 -10.16 -20.98
N LYS A 293 -5.27 -11.12 -21.92
CA LYS A 293 -4.03 -11.52 -22.58
C LYS A 293 -3.45 -10.42 -23.45
N HIS A 294 -4.27 -9.81 -24.30
CA HIS A 294 -3.84 -8.77 -25.23
C HIS A 294 -3.29 -7.53 -24.50
N ASN A 295 -3.89 -7.16 -23.36
CA ASN A 295 -3.49 -5.99 -22.57
C ASN A 295 -2.52 -6.33 -21.44
N ASN A 296 -1.98 -7.56 -21.38
CA ASN A 296 -1.07 -8.01 -20.31
C ASN A 296 -1.61 -7.80 -18.88
N ILE A 297 -2.94 -7.89 -18.69
CA ILE A 297 -3.58 -7.82 -17.37
C ILE A 297 -3.50 -9.22 -16.77
N LEU A 298 -2.34 -9.59 -16.26
CA LEU A 298 -2.02 -10.95 -15.84
C LEU A 298 -1.42 -10.98 -14.44
N LYS A 299 -1.90 -11.92 -13.61
CA LYS A 299 -1.33 -12.18 -12.29
C LYS A 299 0.07 -12.80 -12.38
N ASN A 300 0.87 -12.61 -11.35
CA ASN A 300 2.17 -13.27 -11.17
C ASN A 300 1.98 -14.79 -11.11
N SER A 301 2.92 -15.52 -11.66
CA SER A 301 3.00 -16.98 -11.74
C SER A 301 1.90 -17.67 -12.57
N PHE A 302 2.28 -18.77 -13.18
CA PHE A 302 1.42 -19.57 -14.05
C PHE A 302 0.12 -20.05 -13.35
N MET A 303 0.23 -20.52 -12.10
CA MET A 303 -0.93 -21.03 -11.36
C MET A 303 -1.94 -19.91 -11.01
N ARG A 304 -1.46 -18.72 -10.70
CA ARG A 304 -2.35 -17.56 -10.46
C ARG A 304 -3.05 -17.14 -11.75
N ARG A 305 -2.38 -17.19 -12.91
CA ARG A 305 -2.96 -16.92 -14.24
C ARG A 305 -4.01 -17.96 -14.62
N LEU A 306 -3.76 -19.24 -14.31
CA LEU A 306 -4.74 -20.30 -14.56
C LEU A 306 -6.05 -20.01 -13.77
N GLY A 307 -5.93 -19.69 -12.48
CA GLY A 307 -7.08 -19.28 -11.68
C GLY A 307 -7.78 -18.04 -12.23
N GLU A 308 -7.01 -17.06 -12.71
CA GLU A 308 -7.56 -15.87 -13.37
C GLU A 308 -8.40 -16.25 -14.60
N TYR A 309 -7.89 -17.10 -15.51
CA TYR A 309 -8.63 -17.51 -16.72
C TYR A 309 -9.90 -18.32 -16.40
N ILE A 310 -9.92 -19.03 -15.27
CA ILE A 310 -11.11 -19.74 -14.82
C ILE A 310 -12.21 -18.75 -14.40
N PHE A 311 -11.86 -17.67 -13.71
CA PHE A 311 -12.80 -16.78 -13.03
C PHE A 311 -13.14 -15.48 -13.76
N ILE A 312 -12.31 -15.05 -14.73
CA ILE A 312 -12.52 -13.80 -15.46
C ILE A 312 -13.81 -13.76 -16.33
#